data_747bb9a5b9da95dddc1785b10deff484
#
_entry.id   747bb9a5b9da95dddc1785b10deff484
#
_cell.length_a   1.000
_cell.length_b   1.000
_cell.length_c   1.000
_cell.angle_alpha   90.00
_cell.angle_beta   90.00
_cell.angle_gamma   90.00
#
_symmetry.space_group_name_H-M   'P 1'
#
loop_
_entity.id
_entity.type
_entity.pdbx_description
1 polymer ?
#
loop_
_entity_poly.entity_id
_entity_poly.type
_entity_poly.pdbx_seq_one_letter_code
_entity_poly.pdbx_strand_id
1 'polypeptide(L)'
;MTISVSHFPVHAVDVDAAVAFYRDALGLEVVNDVPYGEFRWVTLATPGSTVGQIVISQPHAGRSEQEGDQIAALVALGAFGPIVFDTDDLDAAFEKARASGLGEVLQEPMDQGWGVRDCAFRDPAGNMIRVGEKLPS
;
A
#
# COMPACT_ATOMS: atom_id res chain seq x y z
N MET A 1 13.86 -24.66 12.32
CA MET A 1 13.42 -23.93 11.10
C MET A 1 12.32 -22.96 11.47
N THR A 2 12.40 -21.73 10.99
CA THR A 2 11.41 -20.69 11.24
C THR A 2 10.88 -20.20 9.90
N ILE A 3 9.55 -19.98 9.83
CA ILE A 3 8.91 -19.40 8.65
C ILE A 3 8.35 -18.04 9.06
N SER A 4 8.63 -17.01 8.27
CA SER A 4 8.11 -15.67 8.48
C SER A 4 7.50 -15.12 7.20
N VAL A 5 6.60 -14.14 7.34
CA VAL A 5 6.03 -13.46 6.18
C VAL A 5 7.09 -12.56 5.58
N SER A 6 7.41 -12.77 4.30
CA SER A 6 8.38 -11.95 3.57
C SER A 6 7.72 -10.67 3.08
N HIS A 7 6.69 -10.79 2.26
CA HIS A 7 6.05 -9.63 1.66
C HIS A 7 4.60 -9.96 1.27
N PHE A 8 3.84 -8.90 1.01
CA PHE A 8 2.45 -8.95 0.57
C PHE A 8 2.34 -8.29 -0.81
N PRO A 9 1.63 -8.89 -1.78
CA PRO A 9 1.50 -8.32 -3.12
C PRO A 9 0.51 -7.15 -3.16
N VAL A 10 0.89 -6.11 -3.89
CA VAL A 10 0.04 -4.96 -4.19
C VAL A 10 0.04 -4.77 -5.70
N HIS A 11 -1.13 -4.72 -6.31
CA HIS A 11 -1.23 -4.63 -7.76
C HIS A 11 -1.51 -3.21 -8.21
N ALA A 12 -0.80 -2.77 -9.25
CA ALA A 12 -0.98 -1.45 -9.85
C ALA A 12 -0.65 -1.52 -11.34
N VAL A 13 -1.54 -0.99 -12.17
CA VAL A 13 -1.27 -0.89 -13.62
C VAL A 13 -0.12 0.09 -13.84
N ASP A 14 -0.15 1.24 -13.19
CA ASP A 14 0.94 2.22 -13.19
C ASP A 14 1.80 2.00 -11.95
N VAL A 15 2.84 1.20 -12.10
CA VAL A 15 3.74 0.86 -10.98
C VAL A 15 4.48 2.10 -10.46
N ASP A 16 4.92 3.00 -11.35
CA ASP A 16 5.65 4.20 -10.92
C ASP A 16 4.78 5.12 -10.07
N ALA A 17 3.53 5.32 -10.45
CA ALA A 17 2.60 6.14 -9.66
C ALA A 17 2.34 5.51 -8.27
N ALA A 18 2.16 4.19 -8.22
CA ALA A 18 1.98 3.48 -6.96
C ALA A 18 3.22 3.59 -6.08
N VAL A 19 4.41 3.35 -6.65
CA VAL A 19 5.67 3.47 -5.90
C VAL A 19 5.81 4.87 -5.31
N ALA A 20 5.52 5.91 -6.10
CA ALA A 20 5.59 7.29 -5.61
C ALA A 20 4.68 7.52 -4.40
N PHE A 21 3.46 6.95 -4.41
CA PHE A 21 2.55 7.07 -3.29
C PHE A 21 3.11 6.41 -2.02
N TYR A 22 3.51 5.16 -2.10
CA TYR A 22 4.00 4.44 -0.90
C TYR A 22 5.33 5.00 -0.40
N ARG A 23 6.19 5.47 -1.29
CA ARG A 23 7.47 6.07 -0.93
C ARG A 23 7.32 7.50 -0.39
N ASP A 24 6.62 8.37 -1.13
CA ASP A 24 6.62 9.81 -0.85
C ASP A 24 5.47 10.22 0.07
N ALA A 25 4.30 9.59 -0.03
CA ALA A 25 3.17 9.89 0.85
C ALA A 25 3.26 9.12 2.17
N LEU A 26 3.64 7.84 2.15
CA LEU A 26 3.69 6.99 3.35
C LEU A 26 5.10 6.84 3.94
N GLY A 27 6.15 7.20 3.21
CA GLY A 27 7.52 7.16 3.74
C GLY A 27 8.19 5.79 3.71
N LEU A 28 7.71 4.86 2.88
CA LEU A 28 8.39 3.59 2.68
C LEU A 28 9.63 3.77 1.79
N GLU A 29 10.55 2.81 1.86
CA GLU A 29 11.75 2.78 1.03
C GLU A 29 11.68 1.69 -0.01
N VAL A 30 12.12 1.99 -1.24
CA VAL A 30 12.34 0.98 -2.27
C VAL A 30 13.60 0.19 -1.90
N VAL A 31 13.45 -1.10 -1.67
CA VAL A 31 14.58 -1.98 -1.32
C VAL A 31 14.97 -2.93 -2.44
N ASN A 32 14.12 -3.10 -3.44
CA ASN A 32 14.40 -3.92 -4.61
C ASN A 32 13.52 -3.49 -5.76
N ASP A 33 14.02 -3.59 -6.99
CA ASP A 33 13.31 -3.21 -8.21
C ASP A 33 13.78 -4.13 -9.32
N VAL A 34 12.95 -5.12 -9.69
CA VAL A 34 13.33 -6.17 -10.61
C VAL A 34 12.45 -6.12 -11.84
N PRO A 35 12.98 -5.67 -13.00
CA PRO A 35 12.27 -5.79 -14.27
C PRO A 35 12.39 -7.22 -14.81
N TYR A 36 11.32 -7.71 -15.42
CA TYR A 36 11.32 -8.98 -16.12
C TYR A 36 10.35 -8.90 -17.30
N GLY A 37 10.90 -8.84 -18.52
CA GLY A 37 10.10 -8.60 -19.71
C GLY A 37 9.43 -7.23 -19.66
N GLU A 38 8.13 -7.19 -19.88
CA GLU A 38 7.32 -5.97 -19.80
C GLU A 38 6.79 -5.68 -18.38
N PHE A 39 7.10 -6.55 -17.44
CA PHE A 39 6.61 -6.45 -16.06
C PHE A 39 7.72 -6.06 -15.09
N ARG A 40 7.32 -5.67 -13.90
CA ARG A 40 8.23 -5.14 -12.91
C ARG A 40 7.72 -5.45 -11.51
N TRP A 41 8.63 -5.81 -10.61
CA TRP A 41 8.35 -6.07 -9.21
C TRP A 41 9.17 -5.11 -8.36
N VAL A 42 8.50 -4.23 -7.62
CA VAL A 42 9.15 -3.25 -6.76
C VAL A 42 8.81 -3.55 -5.31
N THR A 43 9.83 -3.84 -4.52
CA THR A 43 9.66 -4.11 -3.08
C THR A 43 9.91 -2.85 -2.29
N LEU A 44 8.98 -2.52 -1.40
CA LEU A 44 9.11 -1.41 -0.47
C LEU A 44 8.99 -1.91 0.97
N ALA A 45 9.72 -1.26 1.86
CA ALA A 45 9.79 -1.62 3.27
C ALA A 45 9.76 -0.39 4.16
N THR A 46 9.39 -0.58 5.41
CA THR A 46 9.61 0.43 6.44
C THR A 46 11.12 0.67 6.57
N PRO A 47 11.59 1.94 6.58
CA PRO A 47 13.02 2.21 6.75
C PRO A 47 13.61 1.49 7.96
N GLY A 48 14.72 0.77 7.71
CA GLY A 48 15.41 0.01 8.75
C GLY A 48 14.78 -1.32 9.12
N SER A 49 13.73 -1.76 8.43
CA SER A 49 13.04 -3.02 8.72
C SER A 49 13.15 -3.99 7.56
N THR A 50 13.25 -5.30 7.88
CA THR A 50 13.22 -6.38 6.88
C THR A 50 11.92 -7.17 6.95
N VAL A 51 10.99 -6.78 7.81
CA VAL A 51 9.67 -7.43 7.95
C VAL A 51 8.58 -6.47 7.49
N GLY A 52 7.44 -7.03 7.10
CA GLY A 52 6.30 -6.23 6.68
C GLY A 52 6.52 -5.50 5.36
N GLN A 53 7.10 -6.18 4.39
CA GLN A 53 7.34 -5.61 3.07
C GLN A 53 6.12 -5.75 2.16
N ILE A 54 6.00 -4.86 1.18
CA ILE A 54 5.04 -4.99 0.08
C ILE A 54 5.81 -5.09 -1.25
N VAL A 55 5.23 -5.81 -2.21
CA VAL A 55 5.76 -5.88 -3.57
C VAL A 55 4.70 -5.38 -4.53
N ILE A 56 5.02 -4.31 -5.27
CA ILE A 56 4.12 -3.74 -6.27
C ILE A 56 4.46 -4.32 -7.63
N SER A 57 3.45 -4.84 -8.31
CA SER A 57 3.57 -5.36 -9.68
C SER A 57 2.29 -5.11 -10.45
N GLN A 58 2.39 -5.24 -11.78
CA GLN A 58 1.21 -5.12 -12.63
C GLN A 58 0.27 -6.33 -12.40
N PRO A 59 -1.05 -6.13 -12.54
CA PRO A 59 -2.01 -7.23 -12.37
C PRO A 59 -1.76 -8.42 -13.30
N HIS A 60 -1.20 -8.18 -14.48
CA HIS A 60 -0.94 -9.22 -15.48
C HIS A 60 0.38 -9.97 -15.26
N ALA A 61 1.23 -9.49 -14.36
CA ALA A 61 2.54 -10.10 -14.13
C ALA A 61 2.39 -11.54 -13.60
N GLY A 62 2.87 -12.50 -14.38
CA GLY A 62 2.81 -13.91 -14.04
C GLY A 62 1.43 -14.55 -14.16
N ARG A 63 0.50 -13.90 -14.88
CA ARG A 63 -0.89 -14.36 -15.04
C ARG A 63 -1.31 -14.35 -16.49
N SER A 64 -2.43 -15.03 -16.79
CA SER A 64 -3.09 -14.91 -18.09
C SER A 64 -3.67 -13.51 -18.26
N GLU A 65 -3.91 -13.12 -19.51
CA GLU A 65 -4.53 -11.82 -19.80
C GLU A 65 -5.90 -11.68 -19.12
N GLN A 66 -6.71 -12.74 -19.15
CA GLN A 66 -8.03 -12.73 -18.51
C GLN A 66 -7.94 -12.55 -17.01
N GLU A 67 -7.05 -13.29 -16.34
CA GLU A 67 -6.85 -13.15 -14.91
C GLU A 67 -6.34 -11.76 -14.53
N GLY A 68 -5.39 -11.25 -15.31
CA GLY A 68 -4.87 -9.89 -15.11
C GLY A 68 -5.94 -8.83 -15.28
N ASP A 69 -6.81 -8.96 -16.28
CA ASP A 69 -7.93 -8.03 -16.50
C ASP A 69 -8.91 -8.05 -15.30
N GLN A 70 -9.22 -9.23 -14.78
CA GLN A 70 -10.09 -9.38 -13.61
C GLN A 70 -9.49 -8.72 -12.38
N ILE A 71 -8.21 -8.94 -12.12
CA ILE A 71 -7.50 -8.32 -10.99
C ILE A 71 -7.46 -6.81 -11.16
N ALA A 72 -7.14 -6.31 -12.34
CA ALA A 72 -7.09 -4.88 -12.61
C ALA A 72 -8.45 -4.21 -12.33
N ALA A 73 -9.54 -4.84 -12.75
CA ALA A 73 -10.89 -4.33 -12.49
C ALA A 73 -11.22 -4.28 -10.99
N LEU A 74 -10.87 -5.32 -10.25
CA LEU A 74 -11.10 -5.38 -8.81
C LEU A 74 -10.23 -4.38 -8.04
N VAL A 75 -8.99 -4.20 -8.46
CA VAL A 75 -8.10 -3.18 -7.87
C VAL A 75 -8.66 -1.79 -8.07
N ALA A 76 -9.11 -1.47 -9.29
CA ALA A 76 -9.69 -0.16 -9.60
C ALA A 76 -10.94 0.14 -8.74
N LEU A 77 -11.70 -0.88 -8.34
CA LEU A 77 -12.84 -0.75 -7.46
C LEU A 77 -12.46 -0.65 -5.97
N GLY A 78 -11.18 -0.90 -5.63
CA GLY A 78 -10.75 -0.99 -4.23
C GLY A 78 -11.22 -2.26 -3.54
N ALA A 79 -11.49 -3.33 -4.29
CA ALA A 79 -12.01 -4.59 -3.76
C ALA A 79 -10.96 -5.44 -3.04
N PHE A 80 -9.67 -5.17 -3.29
CA PHE A 80 -8.57 -5.77 -2.54
C PHE A 80 -8.22 -4.88 -1.35
N GLY A 81 -8.03 -5.45 -0.22
CA GLY A 81 -7.69 -4.71 0.97
C GLY A 81 -8.86 -4.59 1.94
N PRO A 82 -8.72 -3.73 2.95
CA PRO A 82 -7.66 -2.70 3.01
C PRO A 82 -6.28 -3.28 3.29
N ILE A 83 -5.26 -2.59 2.75
CA ILE A 83 -3.88 -2.78 3.19
C ILE A 83 -3.72 -1.91 4.43
N VAL A 84 -3.27 -2.49 5.54
CA VAL A 84 -3.24 -1.81 6.83
C VAL A 84 -1.80 -1.51 7.24
N PHE A 85 -1.57 -0.25 7.59
CA PHE A 85 -0.29 0.25 8.10
C PHE A 85 -0.48 0.76 9.51
N ASP A 86 0.55 0.66 10.33
CA ASP A 86 0.59 1.21 11.68
C ASP A 86 1.50 2.43 11.74
N THR A 87 1.13 3.38 12.59
CA THR A 87 1.97 4.54 12.89
C THR A 87 1.90 4.85 14.39
N ASP A 88 2.92 5.51 14.88
CA ASP A 88 2.93 6.06 16.25
C ASP A 88 2.48 7.53 16.28
N ASP A 89 2.24 8.14 15.14
CA ASP A 89 1.76 9.53 15.01
C ASP A 89 0.82 9.64 13.81
N LEU A 90 -0.45 9.36 14.04
CA LEU A 90 -1.46 9.34 12.98
C LEU A 90 -1.68 10.71 12.36
N ASP A 91 -1.74 11.76 13.17
CA ASP A 91 -2.01 13.11 12.66
C ASP A 91 -0.90 13.58 11.72
N ALA A 92 0.36 13.33 12.09
CA ALA A 92 1.51 13.67 11.23
C ALA A 92 1.53 12.83 9.97
N ALA A 93 1.26 11.51 10.07
CA ALA A 93 1.21 10.61 8.91
C ALA A 93 0.09 11.01 7.95
N PHE A 94 -1.09 11.31 8.47
CA PHE A 94 -2.23 11.74 7.66
C PHE A 94 -1.92 13.05 6.92
N GLU A 95 -1.39 14.05 7.61
CA GLU A 95 -1.11 15.36 7.01
C GLU A 95 -0.05 15.25 5.92
N LYS A 96 1.00 14.46 6.14
CA LYS A 96 2.02 14.21 5.12
C LYS A 96 1.43 13.57 3.87
N ALA A 97 0.63 12.53 4.04
CA ALA A 97 0.02 11.81 2.92
C ALA A 97 -0.98 12.71 2.18
N ARG A 98 -1.81 13.44 2.92
CA ARG A 98 -2.77 14.38 2.33
C ARG A 98 -2.06 15.48 1.53
N ALA A 99 -1.02 16.08 2.09
CA ALA A 99 -0.28 17.17 1.46
C ALA A 99 0.47 16.72 0.20
N SER A 100 0.82 15.44 0.09
CA SER A 100 1.49 14.91 -1.09
C SER A 100 0.64 14.98 -2.36
N GLY A 101 -0.69 14.90 -2.21
CA GLY A 101 -1.61 14.87 -3.33
C GLY A 101 -1.53 13.63 -4.20
N LEU A 102 -0.78 12.60 -3.78
CA LEU A 102 -0.54 11.40 -4.58
C LEU A 102 -1.63 10.34 -4.46
N GLY A 103 -2.46 10.42 -3.44
CA GLY A 103 -3.61 9.54 -3.25
C GLY A 103 -4.86 10.33 -2.92
N GLU A 104 -5.97 9.61 -2.76
CA GLU A 104 -7.26 10.21 -2.42
C GLU A 104 -7.57 9.98 -0.95
N VAL A 105 -7.97 11.02 -0.21
CA VAL A 105 -8.43 10.88 1.17
C VAL A 105 -9.84 10.30 1.15
N LEU A 106 -10.03 9.13 1.77
CA LEU A 106 -11.34 8.51 1.93
C LEU A 106 -11.95 8.81 3.30
N GLN A 107 -11.11 8.91 4.32
CA GLN A 107 -11.55 9.15 5.68
C GLN A 107 -10.45 9.87 6.46
N GLU A 108 -10.79 10.97 7.10
CA GLU A 108 -9.88 11.66 8.02
C GLU A 108 -9.70 10.86 9.32
N PRO A 109 -8.65 11.14 10.11
CA PRO A 109 -8.45 10.43 11.38
C PRO A 109 -9.68 10.47 12.27
N MET A 110 -10.12 9.30 12.73
CA MET A 110 -11.23 9.16 13.64
C MET A 110 -11.06 7.92 14.52
N ASP A 111 -11.65 7.97 15.70
CA ASP A 111 -11.67 6.83 16.61
C ASP A 111 -12.65 5.79 16.08
N GLN A 112 -12.19 4.54 16.02
CA GLN A 112 -13.03 3.40 15.71
C GLN A 112 -13.50 2.72 17.00
N GLY A 113 -14.53 1.91 16.92
CA GLY A 113 -15.12 1.29 18.11
C GLY A 113 -14.32 0.15 18.72
N TRP A 114 -13.13 -0.18 18.18
CA TRP A 114 -12.32 -1.32 18.62
C TRP A 114 -10.93 -0.96 19.11
N GLY A 115 -10.74 0.26 19.63
CA GLY A 115 -9.49 0.66 20.27
C GLY A 115 -8.41 1.16 19.32
N VAL A 116 -8.79 1.53 18.12
CA VAL A 116 -7.90 2.07 17.09
C VAL A 116 -8.43 3.41 16.61
N ARG A 117 -7.53 4.34 16.38
CA ARG A 117 -7.81 5.57 15.64
C ARG A 117 -7.15 5.44 14.29
N ASP A 118 -7.88 5.63 13.20
CA ASP A 118 -7.32 5.46 11.87
C ASP A 118 -7.83 6.47 10.86
N CYS A 119 -7.15 6.50 9.71
CA CYS A 119 -7.60 7.20 8.50
C CYS A 119 -7.52 6.24 7.32
N ALA A 120 -8.09 6.65 6.19
CA ALA A 120 -8.10 5.83 4.98
C ALA A 120 -7.79 6.66 3.75
N PHE A 121 -7.05 6.05 2.84
CA PHE A 121 -6.72 6.60 1.53
C PHE A 121 -7.00 5.58 0.45
N ARG A 122 -7.10 6.08 -0.78
CA ARG A 122 -7.03 5.27 -1.98
C ARG A 122 -5.71 5.56 -2.66
N ASP A 123 -4.94 4.52 -2.99
CA ASP A 123 -3.70 4.71 -3.74
C ASP A 123 -4.00 5.03 -5.21
N PRO A 124 -3.00 5.41 -6.04
CA PRO A 124 -3.24 5.77 -7.45
C PRO A 124 -3.83 4.65 -8.30
N ALA A 125 -3.66 3.39 -7.90
CA ALA A 125 -4.23 2.25 -8.63
C ALA A 125 -5.68 1.97 -8.26
N GLY A 126 -6.14 2.47 -7.12
CA GLY A 126 -7.48 2.24 -6.59
C GLY A 126 -7.49 1.41 -5.30
N ASN A 127 -6.35 0.89 -4.85
CA ASN A 127 -6.29 0.12 -3.62
C ASN A 127 -6.66 0.98 -2.41
N MET A 128 -7.51 0.43 -1.55
CA MET A 128 -7.83 1.07 -0.28
C MET A 128 -6.75 0.75 0.75
N ILE A 129 -6.26 1.76 1.43
CA ILE A 129 -5.34 1.60 2.54
C ILE A 129 -5.87 2.25 3.80
N ARG A 130 -5.49 1.71 4.95
CA ARG A 130 -5.73 2.31 6.26
C ARG A 130 -4.43 2.50 6.99
N VAL A 131 -4.33 3.62 7.69
CA VAL A 131 -3.20 3.90 8.58
C VAL A 131 -3.78 4.06 9.98
N GLY A 132 -3.32 3.26 10.91
CA GLY A 132 -3.88 3.19 12.25
C GLY A 132 -2.89 3.51 13.35
N GLU A 133 -3.41 4.03 14.45
CA GLU A 133 -2.68 4.30 15.66
C GLU A 133 -3.45 3.67 16.83
N LYS A 134 -2.74 2.92 17.64
CA LYS A 134 -3.32 2.27 18.80
C LYS A 134 -3.73 3.31 19.83
N LEU A 135 -4.99 3.28 20.27
CA LEU A 135 -5.43 4.15 21.34
C LEU A 135 -4.78 3.73 22.68
N PRO A 136 -4.49 4.68 23.58
CA PRO A 136 -4.02 4.35 24.92
C PRO A 136 -5.04 3.48 25.66
N SER A 137 -4.55 2.49 26.37
CA SER A 137 -5.39 1.60 27.18
C SER A 137 -5.67 2.19 28.57
#